data_6cf2bff7b8acf4a5e12ca7d4ad019b7f
#
_entry.id   6cf2bff7b8acf4a5e12ca7d4ad019b7f
#
_cell.length_a   1.000
_cell.length_b   1.000
_cell.length_c   1.000
_cell.angle_alpha   90.00
_cell.angle_beta   90.00
_cell.angle_gamma   90.00
#
_symmetry.space_group_name_H-M   'P 1'
#
loop_
_entity.id
_entity.type
_entity.pdbx_description
1 polymer ?
#
loop_
_entity_poly.entity_id
_entity_poly.type
_entity_poly.pdbx_seq_one_letter_code
_entity_poly.pdbx_strand_id
1 'polypeptide(L)'
;MAAPAQTLTTLLTFDGSNGSDPYVMALVQGTDGNFYGTTSNVQFTNGGTVFKTTAAGTLTTLYNFCPQTPCVDGTQPYAAPILGIDGNFYGTTHEGGVMNHGTVFKMTPGGALTTLYSFCLKANCADGYHPHGVLVQATDGNFYGTTKHGGANAWGTVFKITPSGTLTTIYSFNVSDGANPTDGLIQASDGNLYGTTGGGGNLSCSAPNGCGTVFKITTGGQLTTLHNFSGVDGATPVAGVVQASDGNLYGTTQLGGTQNMGAIFKITTSGTLTPMHNFNSGASQPLAGLIQATDGNFYGTTSRGGNPLVCAPAGCGTVFMMTPGGTVTTLHTFDLSDGSNPDGGLLQGTDGTFYGTTRNGGSGGANDGTLFSLSVGLGPFVSLQRYLGKVNQPDGVLGQGFTGTSGVFFNGTPANYTVVSDTYLTTKVPAGAETGSLTVITPGGTLTSNRPFRVTPQVLSFSPPSGAVGTVVTITGVSLTQALGVGFGDYVPAKFTVNSDTQVTATVPKGAKTGPVGIETPGGIGISTTKFTVMP
;
A
#
# COMPACT_ATOMS: atom_id res chain seq x y z
N MET A 1 20.18 1.10 27.04
CA MET A 1 20.01 -0.27 26.53
C MET A 1 20.84 -0.34 25.25
N ALA A 2 21.67 -1.38 25.08
CA ALA A 2 22.38 -1.59 23.82
C ALA A 2 21.33 -1.82 22.72
N ALA A 3 21.52 -1.23 21.53
CA ALA A 3 20.69 -1.53 20.38
C ALA A 3 20.77 -3.05 20.13
N PRO A 4 19.64 -3.73 19.85
CA PRO A 4 19.67 -5.13 19.50
C PRO A 4 20.60 -5.34 18.30
N ALA A 5 21.34 -6.45 18.31
CA ALA A 5 22.27 -6.76 17.22
C ALA A 5 21.46 -6.91 15.92
N GLN A 6 21.78 -6.08 14.95
CA GLN A 6 21.19 -6.17 13.62
C GLN A 6 21.84 -7.33 12.89
N THR A 7 21.03 -8.23 12.32
CA THR A 7 21.55 -9.37 11.57
C THR A 7 20.82 -9.45 10.24
N LEU A 8 21.57 -9.23 9.14
CA LEU A 8 21.10 -9.57 7.81
C LEU A 8 21.56 -10.98 7.46
N THR A 9 20.66 -11.75 6.86
CA THR A 9 20.93 -13.11 6.38
C THR A 9 20.44 -13.22 4.95
N THR A 10 21.31 -13.62 4.04
CA THR A 10 20.92 -14.04 2.69
C THR A 10 20.24 -15.40 2.79
N LEU A 11 18.95 -15.44 2.49
CA LEU A 11 18.13 -16.65 2.57
C LEU A 11 18.23 -17.49 1.30
N LEU A 12 18.38 -16.82 0.15
CA LEU A 12 18.42 -17.44 -1.16
C LEU A 12 19.19 -16.55 -2.14
N THR A 13 19.96 -17.16 -3.03
CA THR A 13 20.46 -16.55 -4.26
C THR A 13 19.66 -17.08 -5.45
N PHE A 14 19.14 -16.19 -6.28
CA PHE A 14 18.53 -16.58 -7.54
C PHE A 14 19.60 -17.06 -8.52
N ASP A 15 19.25 -18.02 -9.38
CA ASP A 15 20.21 -18.71 -10.28
C ASP A 15 19.72 -18.76 -11.74
N GLY A 16 18.75 -17.94 -12.07
CA GLY A 16 18.09 -17.92 -13.38
C GLY A 16 17.07 -19.04 -13.57
N SER A 17 17.34 -20.27 -13.09
CA SER A 17 16.39 -21.38 -13.24
C SER A 17 15.16 -21.22 -12.31
N ASN A 18 15.35 -20.64 -11.14
CA ASN A 18 14.32 -20.35 -10.15
C ASN A 18 13.77 -18.93 -10.25
N GLY A 19 14.20 -18.19 -11.27
CA GLY A 19 13.93 -16.78 -11.52
C GLY A 19 15.19 -15.93 -11.43
N SER A 20 15.13 -14.74 -11.99
CA SER A 20 16.19 -13.72 -11.93
C SER A 20 15.59 -12.33 -11.95
N ASP A 21 16.40 -11.34 -11.53
CA ASP A 21 16.02 -9.94 -11.57
C ASP A 21 14.69 -9.68 -10.81
N PRO A 22 14.63 -9.90 -9.47
CA PRO A 22 13.48 -9.52 -8.65
C PRO A 22 13.42 -7.98 -8.56
N TYR A 23 12.77 -7.36 -9.55
CA TYR A 23 12.78 -5.92 -9.81
C TYR A 23 11.70 -5.18 -9.01
N VAL A 24 12.07 -4.08 -8.34
CA VAL A 24 11.19 -3.10 -7.64
C VAL A 24 10.07 -3.70 -6.76
N MET A 25 10.31 -4.80 -6.06
CA MET A 25 9.25 -5.52 -5.35
C MET A 25 9.39 -5.52 -3.85
N ALA A 26 8.28 -5.27 -3.15
CA ALA A 26 8.07 -5.80 -1.81
C ALA A 26 7.43 -7.19 -1.90
N LEU A 27 7.75 -8.09 -0.98
CA LEU A 27 7.07 -9.38 -0.85
C LEU A 27 5.67 -9.19 -0.24
N VAL A 28 4.79 -10.19 -0.38
CA VAL A 28 3.53 -10.26 0.36
C VAL A 28 3.48 -11.53 1.19
N GLN A 29 3.00 -11.44 2.44
CA GLN A 29 2.78 -12.62 3.27
C GLN A 29 1.42 -13.23 2.98
N GLY A 30 1.39 -14.56 2.72
CA GLY A 30 0.18 -15.32 2.50
C GLY A 30 -0.45 -15.83 3.79
N THR A 31 -1.66 -16.40 3.67
CA THR A 31 -2.39 -17.01 4.79
C THR A 31 -1.71 -18.25 5.35
N ASP A 32 -0.82 -18.86 4.59
CA ASP A 32 0.01 -20.01 5.00
C ASP A 32 1.31 -19.60 5.72
N GLY A 33 1.49 -18.29 5.97
CA GLY A 33 2.66 -17.72 6.63
C GLY A 33 3.89 -17.56 5.73
N ASN A 34 3.86 -18.09 4.51
CA ASN A 34 4.95 -17.94 3.55
C ASN A 34 4.92 -16.59 2.85
N PHE A 35 6.00 -16.25 2.18
CA PHE A 35 6.15 -15.02 1.42
C PHE A 35 6.05 -15.30 -0.07
N TYR A 36 5.39 -14.40 -0.79
CA TYR A 36 5.15 -14.49 -2.22
C TYR A 36 5.75 -13.28 -2.93
N GLY A 37 6.38 -13.52 -4.05
CA GLY A 37 7.02 -12.51 -4.88
C GLY A 37 7.04 -12.90 -6.35
N THR A 38 7.60 -12.02 -7.17
CA THR A 38 7.81 -12.28 -8.60
C THR A 38 9.27 -12.10 -8.97
N THR A 39 9.71 -12.62 -10.07
CA THR A 39 10.95 -12.25 -10.74
C THR A 39 10.62 -11.79 -12.16
N SER A 40 11.32 -10.79 -12.68
CA SER A 40 11.02 -10.27 -14.01
C SER A 40 11.53 -11.14 -15.15
N ASN A 41 12.51 -12.01 -14.86
CA ASN A 41 13.10 -12.91 -15.84
C ASN A 41 13.19 -14.35 -15.30
N VAL A 42 13.31 -15.32 -16.22
CA VAL A 42 13.62 -16.72 -15.95
C VAL A 42 14.46 -17.27 -17.12
N GLN A 43 15.58 -17.95 -16.81
CA GLN A 43 16.46 -18.59 -17.81
C GLN A 43 16.79 -17.68 -19.02
N PHE A 44 17.07 -16.39 -18.73
CA PHE A 44 17.39 -15.38 -19.76
C PHE A 44 16.22 -15.08 -20.73
N THR A 45 15.01 -15.49 -20.40
CA THR A 45 13.79 -15.09 -21.11
C THR A 45 13.10 -13.95 -20.35
N ASN A 46 12.37 -13.10 -21.03
CA ASN A 46 11.59 -12.01 -20.42
C ASN A 46 10.28 -12.50 -19.77
N GLY A 47 10.15 -13.82 -19.48
CA GLY A 47 8.92 -14.38 -18.95
C GLY A 47 8.64 -13.91 -17.52
N GLY A 48 9.54 -14.22 -16.62
CA GLY A 48 9.37 -13.98 -15.18
C GLY A 48 8.60 -15.08 -14.47
N THR A 49 8.61 -15.04 -13.12
CA THR A 49 7.95 -16.05 -12.28
C THR A 49 7.07 -15.42 -11.22
N VAL A 50 6.14 -16.21 -10.67
CA VAL A 50 5.63 -16.03 -9.32
C VAL A 50 6.20 -17.14 -8.46
N PHE A 51 6.81 -16.78 -7.33
CA PHE A 51 7.37 -17.74 -6.39
C PHE A 51 6.76 -17.62 -5.00
N LYS A 52 6.89 -18.68 -4.23
CA LYS A 52 6.63 -18.75 -2.80
C LYS A 52 7.91 -19.13 -2.07
N THR A 53 8.17 -18.52 -0.92
CA THR A 53 9.29 -18.87 -0.06
C THR A 53 8.88 -18.94 1.40
N THR A 54 9.49 -19.84 2.15
CA THR A 54 9.37 -19.87 3.61
C THR A 54 10.24 -18.79 4.24
N ALA A 55 10.04 -18.50 5.53
CA ALA A 55 10.91 -17.62 6.32
C ALA A 55 12.37 -18.11 6.37
N ALA A 56 12.61 -19.40 6.14
CA ALA A 56 13.94 -20.01 6.07
C ALA A 56 14.56 -20.00 4.66
N GLY A 57 13.90 -19.42 3.65
CA GLY A 57 14.43 -19.30 2.28
C GLY A 57 14.15 -20.49 1.36
N THR A 58 13.30 -21.46 1.76
CA THR A 58 12.92 -22.56 0.84
C THR A 58 11.96 -22.01 -0.21
N LEU A 59 12.44 -21.90 -1.46
CA LEU A 59 11.71 -21.34 -2.60
C LEU A 59 10.96 -22.44 -3.38
N THR A 60 9.76 -22.13 -3.81
CA THR A 60 8.96 -22.90 -4.75
C THR A 60 8.44 -21.97 -5.85
N THR A 61 8.78 -22.22 -7.09
CA THR A 61 8.19 -21.53 -8.24
C THR A 61 6.75 -22.02 -8.41
N LEU A 62 5.80 -21.11 -8.34
CA LEU A 62 4.37 -21.41 -8.49
C LEU A 62 3.90 -21.28 -9.93
N TYR A 63 4.45 -20.31 -10.65
CA TYR A 63 4.08 -20.02 -12.02
C TYR A 63 5.25 -19.42 -12.81
N ASN A 64 5.40 -19.87 -14.05
CA ASN A 64 6.31 -19.27 -15.03
C ASN A 64 5.46 -18.59 -16.10
N PHE A 65 5.64 -17.28 -16.26
CA PHE A 65 4.97 -16.53 -17.31
C PHE A 65 5.54 -16.83 -18.69
N CYS A 66 4.71 -16.70 -19.71
CA CYS A 66 5.11 -16.92 -21.10
C CYS A 66 5.72 -18.31 -21.36
N PRO A 67 5.07 -19.39 -20.95
CA PRO A 67 5.59 -20.73 -21.24
C PRO A 67 5.58 -21.05 -22.74
N GLN A 68 4.84 -20.29 -23.53
CA GLN A 68 4.73 -20.40 -24.99
C GLN A 68 4.44 -19.02 -25.60
N THR A 69 4.97 -18.77 -26.80
CA THR A 69 4.66 -17.59 -27.59
C THR A 69 3.37 -17.79 -28.42
N PRO A 70 2.48 -16.77 -28.52
CA PRO A 70 2.54 -15.46 -27.89
C PRO A 70 2.25 -15.52 -26.38
N CYS A 71 2.89 -14.64 -25.61
CA CYS A 71 2.82 -14.59 -24.15
C CYS A 71 1.48 -14.01 -23.67
N VAL A 72 0.37 -14.71 -23.90
CA VAL A 72 -0.99 -14.22 -23.63
C VAL A 72 -1.30 -14.06 -22.15
N ASP A 73 -0.58 -14.77 -21.29
CA ASP A 73 -0.67 -14.72 -19.83
C ASP A 73 0.11 -13.56 -19.21
N GLY A 74 0.97 -12.91 -19.98
CA GLY A 74 1.79 -11.78 -19.54
C GLY A 74 3.28 -12.11 -19.48
N THR A 75 4.11 -11.08 -19.29
CA THR A 75 5.56 -11.17 -19.07
C THR A 75 6.02 -10.03 -18.18
N GLN A 76 7.21 -10.19 -17.56
CA GLN A 76 7.83 -9.15 -16.75
C GLN A 76 6.90 -8.63 -15.63
N PRO A 77 6.53 -9.48 -14.65
CA PRO A 77 5.81 -9.02 -13.48
C PRO A 77 6.77 -8.19 -12.60
N TYR A 78 6.70 -6.86 -12.70
CA TYR A 78 7.59 -5.96 -11.96
C TYR A 78 7.16 -5.74 -10.51
N ALA A 79 5.90 -5.98 -10.19
CA ALA A 79 5.36 -5.80 -8.84
C ALA A 79 4.97 -7.13 -8.20
N ALA A 80 5.11 -7.23 -6.88
CA ALA A 80 4.57 -8.37 -6.15
C ALA A 80 3.05 -8.44 -6.28
N PRO A 81 2.45 -9.64 -6.28
CA PRO A 81 1.02 -9.76 -6.16
C PRO A 81 0.56 -9.33 -4.77
N ILE A 82 -0.69 -8.91 -4.63
CA ILE A 82 -1.33 -8.69 -3.33
C ILE A 82 -2.24 -9.86 -2.97
N LEU A 83 -2.38 -10.12 -1.68
CA LEU A 83 -3.34 -11.09 -1.15
C LEU A 83 -4.73 -10.44 -1.10
N GLY A 84 -5.66 -10.92 -1.91
CA GLY A 84 -7.06 -10.51 -1.85
C GLY A 84 -7.79 -11.12 -0.66
N ILE A 85 -8.90 -10.48 -0.27
CA ILE A 85 -9.73 -10.96 0.85
C ILE A 85 -10.37 -12.34 0.58
N ASP A 86 -10.43 -12.76 -0.68
CA ASP A 86 -10.88 -14.08 -1.11
C ASP A 86 -9.79 -15.17 -1.01
N GLY A 87 -8.60 -14.80 -0.47
CA GLY A 87 -7.46 -15.69 -0.32
C GLY A 87 -6.66 -15.94 -1.59
N ASN A 88 -7.01 -15.33 -2.72
CA ASN A 88 -6.23 -15.41 -3.95
C ASN A 88 -5.26 -14.24 -4.07
N PHE A 89 -4.26 -14.41 -4.91
CA PHE A 89 -3.30 -13.37 -5.24
C PHE A 89 -3.71 -12.64 -6.52
N TYR A 90 -3.48 -11.33 -6.55
CA TYR A 90 -3.77 -10.47 -7.69
C TYR A 90 -2.55 -9.63 -8.03
N GLY A 91 -2.17 -9.57 -9.29
CA GLY A 91 -0.99 -8.85 -9.74
C GLY A 91 -1.08 -8.39 -11.18
N THR A 92 -0.01 -7.75 -11.62
CA THR A 92 0.11 -7.22 -12.99
C THR A 92 1.39 -7.73 -13.65
N THR A 93 1.37 -7.81 -14.97
CA THR A 93 2.58 -7.99 -15.78
C THR A 93 2.78 -6.76 -16.65
N HIS A 94 4.03 -6.32 -16.80
CA HIS A 94 4.36 -5.11 -17.56
C HIS A 94 4.11 -5.28 -19.05
N GLU A 95 4.45 -6.45 -19.58
CA GLU A 95 4.30 -6.82 -20.99
C GLU A 95 3.50 -8.11 -21.14
N GLY A 96 3.38 -8.61 -22.37
CA GLY A 96 2.55 -9.75 -22.71
C GLY A 96 1.06 -9.41 -22.78
N GLY A 97 0.20 -10.41 -22.72
CA GLY A 97 -1.22 -10.27 -23.02
C GLY A 97 -1.50 -10.22 -24.51
N VAL A 98 -2.77 -10.05 -24.88
CA VAL A 98 -3.22 -10.10 -26.29
C VAL A 98 -2.51 -9.08 -27.18
N MET A 99 -2.23 -7.89 -26.67
CA MET A 99 -1.60 -6.78 -27.42
C MET A 99 -0.13 -6.54 -27.02
N ASN A 100 0.44 -7.42 -26.21
CA ASN A 100 1.79 -7.28 -25.66
C ASN A 100 2.01 -6.00 -24.83
N HIS A 101 0.99 -5.56 -24.09
CA HIS A 101 0.98 -4.32 -23.33
C HIS A 101 0.67 -4.50 -21.84
N GLY A 102 0.80 -5.75 -21.36
CA GLY A 102 0.62 -6.12 -19.97
C GLY A 102 -0.76 -6.66 -19.64
N THR A 103 -0.84 -7.30 -18.47
CA THR A 103 -2.06 -7.97 -17.99
C THR A 103 -2.35 -7.63 -16.54
N VAL A 104 -3.59 -7.89 -16.12
CA VAL A 104 -3.96 -8.13 -14.72
C VAL A 104 -4.27 -9.61 -14.57
N PHE A 105 -3.73 -10.26 -13.56
CA PHE A 105 -3.96 -11.67 -13.29
C PHE A 105 -4.49 -11.91 -11.88
N LYS A 106 -5.17 -13.05 -11.71
CA LYS A 106 -5.54 -13.69 -10.46
C LYS A 106 -4.84 -15.02 -10.37
N MET A 107 -4.31 -15.38 -9.20
CA MET A 107 -3.66 -16.67 -8.97
C MET A 107 -4.13 -17.26 -7.65
N THR A 108 -4.44 -18.55 -7.61
CA THR A 108 -4.70 -19.26 -6.37
C THR A 108 -3.39 -19.47 -5.58
N PRO A 109 -3.44 -19.71 -4.24
CA PRO A 109 -2.24 -20.05 -3.45
C PRO A 109 -1.49 -21.29 -3.98
N GLY A 110 -2.15 -22.16 -4.74
CA GLY A 110 -1.56 -23.32 -5.39
C GLY A 110 -0.93 -23.05 -6.76
N GLY A 111 -0.93 -21.79 -7.25
CA GLY A 111 -0.28 -21.42 -8.51
C GLY A 111 -1.17 -21.46 -9.76
N ALA A 112 -2.47 -21.80 -9.65
CA ALA A 112 -3.38 -21.72 -10.80
C ALA A 112 -3.66 -20.25 -11.15
N LEU A 113 -3.15 -19.81 -12.31
CA LEU A 113 -3.25 -18.42 -12.79
C LEU A 113 -4.39 -18.26 -13.79
N THR A 114 -5.08 -17.13 -13.71
CA THR A 114 -6.11 -16.68 -14.66
C THR A 114 -5.82 -15.24 -15.05
N THR A 115 -5.66 -14.95 -16.32
CA THR A 115 -5.60 -13.58 -16.83
C THR A 115 -6.99 -12.96 -16.75
N LEU A 116 -7.13 -11.90 -15.97
CA LEU A 116 -8.38 -11.16 -15.80
C LEU A 116 -8.59 -10.12 -16.89
N TYR A 117 -7.50 -9.47 -17.31
CA TYR A 117 -7.53 -8.40 -18.31
C TYR A 117 -6.21 -8.31 -19.06
N SER A 118 -6.27 -7.99 -20.36
CA SER A 118 -5.11 -7.58 -21.18
C SER A 118 -5.28 -6.12 -21.55
N PHE A 119 -4.23 -5.33 -21.37
CA PHE A 119 -4.26 -3.89 -21.65
C PHE A 119 -4.18 -3.55 -23.14
N CYS A 120 -4.52 -2.30 -23.48
CA CYS A 120 -4.55 -1.75 -24.85
C CYS A 120 -5.57 -2.47 -25.76
N LEU A 121 -6.68 -2.95 -25.22
CA LEU A 121 -7.79 -3.48 -25.99
C LEU A 121 -8.72 -2.39 -26.53
N LYS A 122 -8.69 -1.19 -25.96
CA LYS A 122 -9.46 -0.05 -26.44
C LYS A 122 -8.66 0.74 -27.48
N ALA A 123 -9.37 1.40 -28.39
CA ALA A 123 -8.76 2.24 -29.42
C ALA A 123 -7.76 3.24 -28.78
N ASN A 124 -6.58 3.39 -29.39
CA ASN A 124 -5.47 4.23 -28.92
C ASN A 124 -5.01 3.90 -27.48
N CYS A 125 -5.17 2.67 -27.03
CA CYS A 125 -4.88 2.23 -25.67
C CYS A 125 -5.52 3.17 -24.62
N ALA A 126 -6.77 3.56 -24.81
CA ALA A 126 -7.50 4.43 -23.89
C ALA A 126 -7.71 3.79 -22.51
N ASP A 127 -7.53 2.48 -22.39
CA ASP A 127 -7.52 1.69 -21.15
C ASP A 127 -6.14 1.66 -20.47
N GLY A 128 -5.11 2.28 -21.07
CA GLY A 128 -3.74 2.28 -20.58
C GLY A 128 -2.92 1.09 -21.04
N TYR A 129 -1.62 1.11 -20.75
CA TYR A 129 -0.70 -0.01 -20.97
C TYR A 129 0.55 0.12 -20.11
N HIS A 130 1.30 -1.00 -20.00
CA HIS A 130 2.46 -1.16 -19.13
C HIS A 130 2.12 -0.85 -17.66
N PRO A 131 1.22 -1.62 -17.01
CA PRO A 131 1.06 -1.53 -15.57
C PRO A 131 2.38 -1.92 -14.90
N HIS A 132 2.78 -1.16 -13.89
CA HIS A 132 4.11 -1.30 -13.29
C HIS A 132 4.05 -1.51 -11.78
N GLY A 133 3.12 -0.85 -11.09
CA GLY A 133 3.00 -0.88 -9.63
C GLY A 133 2.09 -1.99 -9.10
N VAL A 134 2.14 -2.15 -7.79
CA VAL A 134 1.26 -3.08 -7.05
C VAL A 134 -0.20 -2.63 -7.12
N LEU A 135 -1.11 -3.59 -7.09
CA LEU A 135 -2.54 -3.32 -6.94
C LEU A 135 -2.86 -2.99 -5.47
N VAL A 136 -3.97 -2.29 -5.23
CA VAL A 136 -4.58 -2.17 -3.91
C VAL A 136 -6.02 -2.65 -3.97
N GLN A 137 -6.43 -3.51 -3.03
CA GLN A 137 -7.84 -3.85 -2.87
C GLN A 137 -8.48 -2.82 -1.93
N ALA A 138 -9.40 -2.01 -2.45
CA ALA A 138 -10.10 -1.00 -1.69
C ALA A 138 -11.28 -1.59 -0.91
N THR A 139 -11.84 -0.78 -0.01
CA THR A 139 -12.97 -1.17 0.87
C THR A 139 -14.25 -1.50 0.11
N ASP A 140 -14.38 -1.07 -1.16
CA ASP A 140 -15.48 -1.45 -2.06
C ASP A 140 -15.31 -2.86 -2.67
N GLY A 141 -14.19 -3.55 -2.34
CA GLY A 141 -13.86 -4.90 -2.81
C GLY A 141 -13.20 -4.94 -4.19
N ASN A 142 -13.11 -3.83 -4.90
CA ASN A 142 -12.43 -3.76 -6.19
C ASN A 142 -10.93 -3.52 -6.03
N PHE A 143 -10.19 -3.82 -7.08
CA PHE A 143 -8.76 -3.54 -7.15
C PHE A 143 -8.52 -2.26 -7.93
N TYR A 144 -7.52 -1.50 -7.52
CA TYR A 144 -7.09 -0.26 -8.17
C TYR A 144 -5.61 -0.34 -8.47
N GLY A 145 -5.22 0.21 -9.61
CA GLY A 145 -3.83 0.26 -10.05
C GLY A 145 -3.60 1.37 -11.04
N THR A 146 -2.37 1.46 -11.50
CA THR A 146 -1.92 2.47 -12.48
C THR A 146 -1.34 1.81 -13.71
N THR A 147 -1.42 2.48 -14.86
CA THR A 147 -0.63 2.15 -16.04
C THR A 147 0.33 3.28 -16.34
N LYS A 148 1.58 2.96 -16.65
CA LYS A 148 2.62 3.94 -16.92
C LYS A 148 2.31 4.79 -18.15
N HIS A 149 1.66 4.22 -19.15
CA HIS A 149 1.38 4.83 -20.43
C HIS A 149 -0.07 4.62 -20.86
N GLY A 150 -0.47 5.23 -21.98
CA GLY A 150 -1.81 5.16 -22.51
C GLY A 150 -2.79 6.10 -21.81
N GLY A 151 -4.09 5.81 -21.96
CA GLY A 151 -5.15 6.74 -21.60
C GLY A 151 -5.41 7.79 -22.65
N ALA A 152 -6.36 8.70 -22.42
CA ALA A 152 -6.78 9.72 -23.39
C ALA A 152 -5.64 10.65 -23.83
N ASN A 153 -4.64 10.86 -22.99
CA ASN A 153 -3.53 11.79 -23.22
C ASN A 153 -2.17 11.07 -23.34
N ALA A 154 -2.14 9.74 -23.30
CA ALA A 154 -0.93 8.90 -23.38
C ALA A 154 0.06 9.00 -22.19
N TRP A 155 -0.30 9.68 -21.09
CA TRP A 155 0.57 9.90 -19.93
C TRP A 155 0.30 8.93 -18.76
N GLY A 156 -0.48 7.88 -19.01
CA GLY A 156 -0.84 6.87 -18.04
C GLY A 156 -2.25 7.05 -17.46
N THR A 157 -2.69 6.04 -16.72
CA THR A 157 -4.05 5.99 -16.19
C THR A 157 -4.08 5.56 -14.73
N VAL A 158 -5.20 5.84 -14.06
CA VAL A 158 -5.66 5.08 -12.90
C VAL A 158 -6.84 4.22 -13.36
N PHE A 159 -6.79 2.94 -13.04
CA PHE A 159 -7.86 2.01 -13.35
C PHE A 159 -8.44 1.35 -12.09
N LYS A 160 -9.68 0.92 -12.22
CA LYS A 160 -10.41 0.07 -11.30
C LYS A 160 -10.72 -1.25 -12.00
N ILE A 161 -10.54 -2.37 -11.33
CA ILE A 161 -10.91 -3.69 -11.85
C ILE A 161 -11.66 -4.49 -10.79
N THR A 162 -12.76 -5.13 -11.17
CA THR A 162 -13.49 -6.03 -10.27
C THR A 162 -12.73 -7.35 -10.09
N PRO A 163 -12.98 -8.13 -9.02
CA PRO A 163 -12.42 -9.47 -8.87
C PRO A 163 -12.75 -10.44 -10.02
N SER A 164 -13.77 -10.12 -10.83
CA SER A 164 -14.19 -10.87 -12.02
C SER A 164 -13.57 -10.39 -13.33
N GLY A 165 -12.73 -9.32 -13.29
CA GLY A 165 -11.98 -8.85 -14.47
C GLY A 165 -12.62 -7.70 -15.26
N THR A 166 -13.71 -7.08 -14.78
CA THR A 166 -14.26 -5.87 -15.43
C THR A 166 -13.43 -4.66 -15.11
N LEU A 167 -12.70 -4.12 -16.12
CA LEU A 167 -11.83 -2.95 -15.98
C LEU A 167 -12.55 -1.67 -16.40
N THR A 168 -12.34 -0.62 -15.60
CA THR A 168 -12.79 0.75 -15.85
C THR A 168 -11.59 1.69 -15.66
N THR A 169 -11.24 2.48 -16.67
CA THR A 169 -10.32 3.60 -16.53
C THR A 169 -11.06 4.72 -15.81
N ILE A 170 -10.62 5.04 -14.60
CA ILE A 170 -11.26 6.08 -13.77
C ILE A 170 -10.59 7.45 -13.93
N TYR A 171 -9.33 7.46 -14.41
CA TYR A 171 -8.60 8.69 -14.71
C TYR A 171 -7.56 8.47 -15.81
N SER A 172 -7.33 9.50 -16.62
CA SER A 172 -6.23 9.58 -17.60
C SER A 172 -5.40 10.81 -17.32
N PHE A 173 -4.14 10.63 -16.97
CA PHE A 173 -3.24 11.74 -16.67
C PHE A 173 -3.01 12.62 -17.90
N ASN A 174 -2.79 13.91 -17.64
CA ASN A 174 -2.17 14.85 -18.55
C ASN A 174 -0.89 15.38 -17.90
N VAL A 175 0.05 15.88 -18.68
CA VAL A 175 1.36 16.24 -18.17
C VAL A 175 1.33 17.30 -17.05
N SER A 176 0.28 18.11 -16.94
CA SER A 176 0.15 19.15 -15.92
C SER A 176 -0.27 18.62 -14.55
N ASP A 177 -0.98 17.51 -14.49
CA ASP A 177 -1.43 16.89 -13.22
C ASP A 177 -0.60 15.67 -12.82
N GLY A 178 0.31 15.25 -13.70
CA GLY A 178 1.22 14.13 -13.52
C GLY A 178 1.41 13.34 -14.81
N ALA A 179 2.46 12.53 -14.85
CA ALA A 179 2.77 11.64 -15.97
C ALA A 179 3.53 10.42 -15.49
N ASN A 180 3.32 9.29 -16.17
CA ASN A 180 4.04 8.05 -15.93
C ASN A 180 3.97 7.61 -14.46
N PRO A 181 2.79 7.29 -13.90
CA PRO A 181 2.70 6.66 -12.61
C PRO A 181 3.38 5.29 -12.67
N THR A 182 4.37 5.05 -11.81
CA THR A 182 5.23 3.86 -11.85
C THR A 182 5.03 2.93 -10.68
N ASP A 183 4.32 3.35 -9.64
CA ASP A 183 4.01 2.47 -8.50
C ASP A 183 2.51 2.42 -8.21
N GLY A 184 2.16 1.58 -7.24
CA GLY A 184 0.80 1.34 -6.82
C GLY A 184 0.19 2.49 -6.04
N LEU A 185 -1.07 2.30 -5.74
CA LEU A 185 -1.86 3.20 -4.91
C LEU A 185 -1.99 2.63 -3.50
N ILE A 186 -2.23 3.50 -2.52
CA ILE A 186 -2.74 3.09 -1.23
C ILE A 186 -4.14 3.67 -1.02
N GLN A 187 -5.01 2.95 -0.31
CA GLN A 187 -6.23 3.55 0.24
C GLN A 187 -5.94 4.08 1.62
N ALA A 188 -6.06 5.39 1.82
CA ALA A 188 -5.87 6.02 3.11
C ALA A 188 -7.15 5.98 3.96
N SER A 189 -7.01 6.42 5.21
CA SER A 189 -8.08 6.39 6.22
C SER A 189 -9.30 7.24 5.89
N ASP A 190 -9.16 8.22 4.98
CA ASP A 190 -10.26 9.04 4.47
C ASP A 190 -11.04 8.35 3.31
N GLY A 191 -10.65 7.11 2.96
CA GLY A 191 -11.25 6.31 1.90
C GLY A 191 -10.76 6.65 0.49
N ASN A 192 -9.98 7.71 0.32
CA ASN A 192 -9.39 8.08 -0.97
C ASN A 192 -8.13 7.27 -1.27
N LEU A 193 -7.79 7.21 -2.54
CA LEU A 193 -6.56 6.60 -3.02
C LEU A 193 -5.48 7.68 -3.18
N TYR A 194 -4.24 7.31 -2.88
CA TYR A 194 -3.08 8.19 -2.98
C TYR A 194 -1.97 7.49 -3.77
N GLY A 195 -1.28 8.27 -4.58
CA GLY A 195 -0.16 7.78 -5.39
C GLY A 195 0.77 8.88 -5.83
N THR A 196 1.75 8.49 -6.63
CA THR A 196 2.78 9.38 -7.20
C THR A 196 2.86 9.20 -8.71
N THR A 197 3.36 10.23 -9.39
CA THR A 197 3.75 10.13 -10.80
C THR A 197 5.21 10.46 -10.97
N GLY A 198 5.95 9.65 -11.71
CA GLY A 198 7.40 9.85 -11.93
C GLY A 198 7.74 11.10 -12.76
N GLY A 199 6.78 11.65 -13.48
CA GLY A 199 6.91 12.84 -14.31
C GLY A 199 5.68 13.74 -14.24
N GLY A 200 5.65 14.78 -15.06
CA GLY A 200 4.59 15.79 -15.09
C GLY A 200 4.70 16.81 -13.95
N GLY A 201 3.61 17.54 -13.74
CA GLY A 201 3.55 18.60 -12.75
C GLY A 201 4.37 19.83 -13.16
N ASN A 202 5.42 20.15 -12.42
CA ASN A 202 6.28 21.29 -12.71
C ASN A 202 7.27 20.99 -13.84
N LEU A 203 6.96 21.42 -15.06
CA LEU A 203 7.79 21.16 -16.25
C LEU A 203 9.09 21.98 -16.27
N SER A 204 9.20 23.06 -15.48
CA SER A 204 10.45 23.83 -15.39
C SER A 204 11.54 23.11 -14.60
N CYS A 205 11.17 22.13 -13.80
CA CYS A 205 12.09 21.35 -12.98
C CYS A 205 12.97 20.40 -13.81
N SER A 206 12.40 19.72 -14.82
CA SER A 206 13.09 18.78 -15.72
C SER A 206 12.36 18.71 -17.06
N ALA A 207 12.57 19.74 -17.90
CA ALA A 207 11.91 19.83 -19.20
C ALA A 207 12.39 18.72 -20.15
N PRO A 208 11.48 18.08 -20.91
CA PRO A 208 10.03 18.28 -20.95
C PRO A 208 9.24 17.41 -19.96
N ASN A 209 9.89 16.57 -19.15
CA ASN A 209 9.27 15.47 -18.40
C ASN A 209 8.64 15.90 -17.07
N GLY A 210 9.07 17.02 -16.48
CA GLY A 210 8.66 17.42 -15.13
C GLY A 210 9.32 16.58 -14.02
N CYS A 211 9.10 16.96 -12.77
CA CYS A 211 9.67 16.29 -11.60
C CYS A 211 8.72 15.36 -10.86
N GLY A 212 7.52 15.19 -11.37
CA GLY A 212 6.51 14.31 -10.79
C GLY A 212 5.63 14.97 -9.73
N THR A 213 4.62 14.24 -9.31
CA THR A 213 3.58 14.73 -8.40
C THR A 213 3.25 13.74 -7.29
N VAL A 214 2.63 14.22 -6.22
CA VAL A 214 1.81 13.42 -5.30
C VAL A 214 0.35 13.78 -5.57
N PHE A 215 -0.51 12.79 -5.70
CA PHE A 215 -1.93 13.00 -5.96
C PHE A 215 -2.83 12.21 -5.02
N LYS A 216 -4.05 12.72 -4.87
CA LYS A 216 -5.19 12.05 -4.25
C LYS A 216 -6.26 11.83 -5.32
N ILE A 217 -6.91 10.68 -5.30
CA ILE A 217 -8.03 10.38 -6.19
C ILE A 217 -9.12 9.64 -5.43
N THR A 218 -10.38 10.03 -5.65
CA THR A 218 -11.52 9.29 -5.12
C THR A 218 -11.69 7.97 -5.87
N THR A 219 -12.37 6.99 -5.29
CA THR A 219 -12.76 5.74 -5.98
C THR A 219 -13.68 5.97 -7.18
N GLY A 220 -14.26 7.18 -7.29
CA GLY A 220 -15.05 7.65 -8.44
C GLY A 220 -14.25 8.38 -9.52
N GLY A 221 -12.92 8.58 -9.34
CA GLY A 221 -12.05 9.17 -10.36
C GLY A 221 -11.84 10.69 -10.26
N GLN A 222 -12.26 11.36 -9.18
CA GLN A 222 -11.91 12.76 -8.95
C GLN A 222 -10.48 12.88 -8.42
N LEU A 223 -9.57 13.41 -9.25
CA LEU A 223 -8.17 13.62 -8.91
C LEU A 223 -7.93 15.02 -8.35
N THR A 224 -7.04 15.10 -7.37
CA THR A 224 -6.46 16.33 -6.83
C THR A 224 -4.96 16.17 -6.76
N THR A 225 -4.20 16.99 -7.45
CA THR A 225 -2.75 17.08 -7.27
C THR A 225 -2.47 17.76 -5.94
N LEU A 226 -1.82 17.05 -5.03
CA LEU A 226 -1.47 17.55 -3.71
C LEU A 226 -0.16 18.33 -3.73
N HIS A 227 0.80 17.88 -4.53
CA HIS A 227 2.12 18.49 -4.63
C HIS A 227 2.76 18.25 -6.00
N ASN A 228 3.44 19.28 -6.53
CA ASN A 228 4.29 19.20 -7.71
C ASN A 228 5.74 19.37 -7.26
N PHE A 229 6.57 18.35 -7.45
CA PHE A 229 7.98 18.42 -7.07
C PHE A 229 8.74 19.47 -7.92
N SER A 230 9.73 20.10 -7.28
CA SER A 230 10.50 21.22 -7.86
C SER A 230 11.99 20.89 -8.07
N GLY A 231 12.41 19.67 -7.77
CA GLY A 231 13.81 19.25 -7.77
C GLY A 231 14.50 19.45 -6.42
N VAL A 232 14.34 20.61 -5.79
CA VAL A 232 14.96 20.90 -4.48
C VAL A 232 14.32 20.09 -3.36
N ASP A 233 13.01 19.87 -3.43
CA ASP A 233 12.22 19.09 -2.47
C ASP A 233 12.04 17.61 -2.87
N GLY A 234 12.70 17.20 -3.96
CA GLY A 234 12.65 15.88 -4.56
C GLY A 234 12.32 15.93 -6.04
N ALA A 235 12.55 14.83 -6.74
CA ALA A 235 12.18 14.61 -8.14
C ALA A 235 12.01 13.13 -8.43
N THR A 236 11.16 12.84 -9.41
CA THR A 236 10.94 11.47 -9.89
C THR A 236 10.55 10.53 -8.74
N PRO A 237 9.40 10.75 -8.08
CA PRO A 237 8.89 9.80 -7.10
C PRO A 237 8.38 8.55 -7.83
N VAL A 238 9.24 7.55 -7.95
CA VAL A 238 8.93 6.28 -8.64
C VAL A 238 8.26 5.26 -7.73
N ALA A 239 8.30 5.50 -6.42
CA ALA A 239 7.66 4.67 -5.41
C ALA A 239 6.37 5.33 -4.90
N GLY A 240 5.43 4.51 -4.44
CA GLY A 240 4.21 4.95 -3.78
C GLY A 240 4.45 5.54 -2.39
N VAL A 241 3.39 6.00 -1.78
CA VAL A 241 3.41 6.52 -0.41
C VAL A 241 2.88 5.50 0.59
N VAL A 242 3.24 5.65 1.87
CA VAL A 242 2.64 4.90 2.99
C VAL A 242 1.93 5.87 3.92
N GLN A 243 0.71 5.54 4.37
CA GLN A 243 0.07 6.28 5.44
C GLN A 243 0.59 5.79 6.80
N ALA A 244 1.19 6.68 7.57
CA ALA A 244 1.71 6.40 8.89
C ALA A 244 0.63 6.51 9.98
N SER A 245 1.00 6.08 11.19
CA SER A 245 0.12 6.13 12.37
C SER A 245 -0.28 7.57 12.78
N ASP A 246 0.51 8.58 12.38
CA ASP A 246 0.19 10.01 12.57
C ASP A 246 -0.82 10.55 11.53
N GLY A 247 -1.32 9.69 10.63
CA GLY A 247 -2.28 10.02 9.59
C GLY A 247 -1.69 10.68 8.33
N ASN A 248 -0.42 11.08 8.36
CA ASN A 248 0.27 11.67 7.21
C ASN A 248 0.81 10.58 6.27
N LEU A 249 1.15 11.02 5.07
CA LEU A 249 1.74 10.17 4.04
C LEU A 249 3.26 10.40 4.01
N TYR A 250 4.01 9.32 3.83
CA TYR A 250 5.46 9.37 3.69
C TYR A 250 5.86 8.67 2.39
N GLY A 251 6.83 9.21 1.70
CA GLY A 251 7.32 8.66 0.44
C GLY A 251 8.76 9.03 0.16
N THR A 252 9.26 8.49 -0.93
CA THR A 252 10.64 8.71 -1.41
C THR A 252 10.62 9.30 -2.82
N THR A 253 11.67 10.03 -3.16
CA THR A 253 11.95 10.45 -4.53
C THR A 253 13.29 9.87 -4.97
N GLN A 254 13.37 9.30 -6.17
CA GLN A 254 14.60 8.73 -6.71
C GLN A 254 15.70 9.76 -6.87
N LEU A 255 15.32 10.95 -7.32
CA LEU A 255 16.21 12.07 -7.64
C LEU A 255 15.79 13.31 -6.86
N GLY A 256 16.47 14.42 -7.09
CA GLY A 256 16.22 15.69 -6.41
C GLY A 256 16.82 15.72 -5.01
N GLY A 257 16.34 16.64 -4.18
CA GLY A 257 16.95 16.99 -2.91
C GLY A 257 18.23 17.80 -3.13
N THR A 258 18.94 18.12 -2.04
CA THR A 258 20.11 19.03 -2.06
C THR A 258 21.28 18.54 -2.89
N GLN A 259 21.42 17.22 -3.11
CA GLN A 259 22.52 16.60 -3.86
C GLN A 259 22.02 15.84 -5.12
N ASN A 260 20.75 15.96 -5.46
CA ASN A 260 20.12 15.23 -6.57
C ASN A 260 20.28 13.69 -6.45
N MET A 261 20.28 13.17 -5.23
CA MET A 261 20.44 11.74 -4.92
C MET A 261 19.20 11.12 -4.31
N GLY A 262 18.08 11.85 -4.31
CA GLY A 262 16.81 11.45 -3.74
C GLY A 262 16.54 12.04 -2.37
N ALA A 263 15.29 11.95 -1.96
CA ALA A 263 14.82 12.49 -0.70
C ALA A 263 13.72 11.61 -0.09
N ILE A 264 13.49 11.80 1.22
CA ILE A 264 12.30 11.33 1.93
C ILE A 264 11.44 12.55 2.25
N PHE A 265 10.15 12.44 1.99
CA PHE A 265 9.18 13.49 2.29
C PHE A 265 8.03 12.96 3.16
N LYS A 266 7.43 13.88 3.92
CA LYS A 266 6.15 13.73 4.61
C LYS A 266 5.16 14.69 3.95
N ILE A 267 3.93 14.26 3.71
CA ILE A 267 2.88 15.11 3.17
C ILE A 267 1.56 14.85 3.90
N THR A 268 0.84 15.92 4.25
CA THR A 268 -0.51 15.79 4.82
C THR A 268 -1.51 15.37 3.72
N THR A 269 -2.65 14.82 4.11
CA THR A 269 -3.74 14.50 3.17
C THR A 269 -4.37 15.73 2.52
N SER A 270 -4.02 16.93 2.99
CA SER A 270 -4.38 18.25 2.41
C SER A 270 -3.30 18.86 1.51
N GLY A 271 -2.10 18.23 1.39
CA GLY A 271 -1.06 18.64 0.45
C GLY A 271 0.11 19.45 1.04
N THR A 272 0.20 19.61 2.36
CA THR A 272 1.37 20.28 2.99
C THR A 272 2.54 19.32 3.03
N LEU A 273 3.58 19.56 2.21
CA LEU A 273 4.79 18.75 2.16
C LEU A 273 5.84 19.27 3.14
N THR A 274 6.52 18.34 3.80
CA THR A 274 7.67 18.58 4.69
C THR A 274 8.83 17.68 4.25
N PRO A 275 9.97 18.21 3.80
CA PRO A 275 11.16 17.40 3.57
C PRO A 275 11.65 16.77 4.88
N MET A 276 11.93 15.46 4.87
CA MET A 276 12.39 14.74 6.05
C MET A 276 13.88 14.44 5.99
N HIS A 277 14.39 14.01 4.82
CA HIS A 277 15.78 13.66 4.64
C HIS A 277 16.21 13.84 3.17
N ASN A 278 17.46 14.27 2.96
CA ASN A 278 18.10 14.31 1.64
C ASN A 278 19.23 13.29 1.61
N PHE A 279 19.18 12.36 0.67
CA PHE A 279 20.22 11.37 0.48
C PHE A 279 21.51 11.96 -0.12
N ASN A 280 22.62 11.26 0.08
CA ASN A 280 23.95 11.61 -0.39
C ASN A 280 24.67 10.37 -0.96
N SER A 281 25.95 10.48 -1.33
CA SER A 281 26.69 9.37 -1.92
C SER A 281 26.82 8.13 -1.02
N GLY A 282 26.62 8.26 0.28
CA GLY A 282 26.63 7.14 1.22
C GLY A 282 25.36 6.27 1.17
N ALA A 283 24.24 6.85 0.69
CA ALA A 283 22.98 6.14 0.45
C ALA A 283 22.18 6.98 -0.57
N SER A 284 21.78 6.42 -1.70
CA SER A 284 21.17 7.20 -2.78
C SER A 284 20.23 6.39 -3.65
N GLN A 285 19.36 7.11 -4.36
CA GLN A 285 18.38 6.57 -5.27
C GLN A 285 17.45 5.53 -4.61
N PRO A 286 16.61 5.94 -3.64
CA PRO A 286 15.55 5.08 -3.13
C PRO A 286 14.53 4.86 -4.26
N LEU A 287 14.44 3.62 -4.75
CA LEU A 287 13.49 3.22 -5.79
C LEU A 287 12.22 2.64 -5.21
N ALA A 288 12.26 2.20 -3.95
CA ALA A 288 11.13 1.63 -3.25
C ALA A 288 10.49 2.59 -2.23
N GLY A 289 9.23 2.33 -1.91
CA GLY A 289 8.51 3.00 -0.85
C GLY A 289 9.01 2.61 0.55
N LEU A 290 8.57 3.39 1.54
CA LEU A 290 8.83 3.14 2.95
C LEU A 290 7.77 2.20 3.52
N ILE A 291 8.13 1.46 4.57
CA ILE A 291 7.17 0.85 5.48
C ILE A 291 7.32 1.45 6.87
N GLN A 292 6.21 1.66 7.58
CA GLN A 292 6.24 1.93 9.01
C GLN A 292 6.14 0.62 9.77
N ALA A 293 7.13 0.30 10.58
CA ALA A 293 7.19 -0.93 11.35
C ALA A 293 6.46 -0.81 12.71
N THR A 294 6.40 -1.92 13.44
CA THR A 294 5.72 -2.03 14.75
C THR A 294 6.32 -1.15 15.83
N ASP A 295 7.58 -0.71 15.68
CA ASP A 295 8.25 0.25 16.57
C ASP A 295 7.96 1.72 16.24
N GLY A 296 7.17 1.97 15.18
CA GLY A 296 6.81 3.30 14.70
C GLY A 296 7.85 3.96 13.80
N ASN A 297 9.05 3.37 13.62
CA ASN A 297 10.06 3.85 12.69
C ASN A 297 9.74 3.44 11.25
N PHE A 298 10.36 4.14 10.31
CA PHE A 298 10.26 3.86 8.88
C PHE A 298 11.48 3.10 8.41
N TYR A 299 11.27 2.11 7.54
CA TYR A 299 12.34 1.31 6.95
C TYR A 299 12.23 1.35 5.44
N GLY A 300 13.39 1.36 4.78
CA GLY A 300 13.48 1.43 3.33
C GLY A 300 14.84 1.00 2.81
N THR A 301 14.97 1.01 1.50
CA THR A 301 16.18 0.63 0.76
C THR A 301 16.65 1.77 -0.12
N THR A 302 17.94 1.80 -0.41
CA THR A 302 18.50 2.63 -1.48
C THR A 302 19.21 1.74 -2.49
N SER A 303 18.93 1.95 -3.78
CA SER A 303 19.53 1.16 -4.87
C SER A 303 21.04 1.33 -4.96
N ARG A 304 21.57 2.46 -4.48
CA ARG A 304 22.97 2.84 -4.55
C ARG A 304 23.48 3.39 -3.23
N GLY A 305 24.79 3.58 -3.14
CA GLY A 305 25.46 3.99 -1.93
C GLY A 305 26.08 2.82 -1.19
N GLY A 306 26.54 3.04 0.03
CA GLY A 306 27.33 2.09 0.79
C GLY A 306 28.81 2.13 0.39
N ASN A 307 29.44 0.98 0.26
CA ASN A 307 30.87 0.90 -0.07
C ASN A 307 31.12 1.05 -1.60
N PRO A 308 31.66 2.18 -2.08
CA PRO A 308 31.90 2.40 -3.51
C PRO A 308 33.06 1.59 -4.08
N LEU A 309 33.85 0.92 -3.23
CA LEU A 309 34.97 0.08 -3.70
C LEU A 309 34.50 -1.31 -4.12
N VAL A 310 33.34 -1.76 -3.67
CA VAL A 310 32.79 -3.08 -3.98
C VAL A 310 31.94 -3.05 -5.24
N CYS A 311 30.98 -2.12 -5.33
CA CYS A 311 30.14 -1.91 -6.50
C CYS A 311 30.46 -0.55 -7.15
N ALA A 312 31.70 -0.42 -7.64
CA ALA A 312 32.19 0.85 -8.20
C ALA A 312 31.41 1.31 -9.45
N PRO A 313 31.17 2.62 -9.62
CA PRO A 313 31.47 3.70 -8.65
C PRO A 313 30.30 4.03 -7.70
N ALA A 314 29.16 3.33 -7.80
CA ALA A 314 27.90 3.78 -7.22
C ALA A 314 27.56 3.14 -5.86
N GLY A 315 28.30 2.10 -5.43
CA GLY A 315 27.96 1.27 -4.28
C GLY A 315 26.85 0.26 -4.58
N CYS A 316 26.69 -0.75 -3.70
CA CYS A 316 25.76 -1.86 -3.89
C CYS A 316 24.35 -1.58 -3.31
N GLY A 317 24.16 -0.43 -2.66
CA GLY A 317 22.91 -0.09 -1.99
C GLY A 317 22.90 -0.37 -0.50
N THR A 318 21.84 0.09 0.17
CA THR A 318 21.72 0.00 1.63
C THR A 318 20.32 -0.35 2.07
N VAL A 319 20.18 -0.84 3.32
CA VAL A 319 18.94 -0.81 4.09
C VAL A 319 19.08 0.26 5.16
N PHE A 320 18.07 1.08 5.35
CA PHE A 320 18.06 2.15 6.34
C PHE A 320 16.80 2.14 7.21
N MET A 321 16.91 2.73 8.38
CA MET A 321 15.81 3.12 9.26
C MET A 321 15.74 4.64 9.35
N MET A 322 14.53 5.20 9.41
CA MET A 322 14.28 6.61 9.71
C MET A 322 13.33 6.72 10.89
N THR A 323 13.69 7.52 11.89
CA THR A 323 12.76 7.85 12.97
C THR A 323 11.63 8.77 12.45
N PRO A 324 10.47 8.84 13.14
CA PRO A 324 9.41 9.81 12.78
C PRO A 324 9.88 11.27 12.76
N GLY A 325 10.98 11.59 13.44
CA GLY A 325 11.62 12.91 13.42
C GLY A 325 12.57 13.16 12.25
N GLY A 326 12.77 12.18 11.33
CA GLY A 326 13.60 12.34 10.13
C GLY A 326 15.07 11.94 10.30
N THR A 327 15.49 11.40 11.44
CA THR A 327 16.87 10.89 11.62
C THR A 327 17.00 9.55 10.90
N VAL A 328 17.90 9.48 9.91
CA VAL A 328 18.20 8.28 9.13
C VAL A 328 19.44 7.60 9.66
N THR A 329 19.39 6.27 9.78
CA THR A 329 20.49 5.37 10.17
C THR A 329 20.58 4.24 9.15
N THR A 330 21.76 4.04 8.58
CA THR A 330 22.04 2.87 7.73
C THR A 330 22.16 1.64 8.63
N LEU A 331 21.33 0.63 8.33
CA LEU A 331 21.31 -0.64 9.05
C LEU A 331 22.23 -1.68 8.39
N HIS A 332 22.28 -1.68 7.06
CA HIS A 332 23.10 -2.61 6.30
C HIS A 332 23.59 -1.97 5.01
N THR A 333 24.79 -2.37 4.60
CA THR A 333 25.42 -1.99 3.32
C THR A 333 25.75 -3.27 2.56
N PHE A 334 25.13 -3.44 1.40
CA PHE A 334 25.34 -4.62 0.55
C PHE A 334 26.75 -4.64 -0.05
N ASP A 335 27.25 -5.87 -0.37
CA ASP A 335 28.64 -6.09 -0.83
C ASP A 335 28.77 -7.02 -2.04
N LEU A 336 27.77 -7.22 -2.85
CA LEU A 336 27.65 -8.19 -3.96
C LEU A 336 27.43 -9.63 -3.50
N SER A 337 28.15 -10.12 -2.48
CA SER A 337 28.01 -11.50 -2.03
C SER A 337 26.66 -11.75 -1.36
N ASP A 338 26.15 -10.76 -0.65
CA ASP A 338 24.85 -10.76 0.01
C ASP A 338 23.74 -10.10 -0.86
N GLY A 339 24.12 -9.47 -1.96
CA GLY A 339 23.25 -8.84 -2.94
C GLY A 339 23.72 -7.46 -3.37
N SER A 340 23.04 -6.87 -4.35
CA SER A 340 23.24 -5.49 -4.76
C SER A 340 21.98 -4.92 -5.43
N ASN A 341 21.85 -3.60 -5.41
CA ASN A 341 20.69 -2.89 -5.92
C ASN A 341 19.39 -3.42 -5.29
N PRO A 342 19.16 -3.18 -3.98
CA PRO A 342 17.88 -3.48 -3.35
C PRO A 342 16.83 -2.48 -3.84
N ASP A 343 16.32 -2.73 -5.05
CA ASP A 343 15.37 -1.87 -5.75
C ASP A 343 13.94 -2.06 -5.21
N GLY A 344 13.69 -3.19 -4.52
CA GLY A 344 12.41 -3.54 -3.92
C GLY A 344 12.22 -2.98 -2.51
N GLY A 345 10.95 -2.83 -2.12
CA GLY A 345 10.56 -2.46 -0.77
C GLY A 345 10.75 -3.59 0.23
N LEU A 346 10.73 -3.24 1.52
CA LEU A 346 10.76 -4.20 2.62
C LEU A 346 9.35 -4.63 3.00
N LEU A 347 9.20 -5.88 3.42
CA LEU A 347 8.05 -6.40 4.13
C LEU A 347 8.45 -6.70 5.57
N GLN A 348 7.71 -6.21 6.58
CA GLN A 348 7.80 -6.74 7.93
C GLN A 348 6.90 -7.97 8.02
N GLY A 349 7.50 -9.16 8.14
CA GLY A 349 6.78 -10.40 8.41
C GLY A 349 6.14 -10.39 9.80
N THR A 350 5.08 -11.17 9.99
CA THR A 350 4.38 -11.26 11.28
C THR A 350 5.23 -11.83 12.42
N ASP A 351 6.43 -12.33 12.13
CA ASP A 351 7.47 -12.71 13.08
C ASP A 351 8.31 -11.53 13.59
N GLY A 352 8.08 -10.32 13.04
CA GLY A 352 8.83 -9.10 13.36
C GLY A 352 10.06 -8.86 12.49
N THR A 353 10.48 -9.84 11.68
CA THR A 353 11.64 -9.77 10.80
C THR A 353 11.30 -9.03 9.49
N PHE A 354 12.24 -8.28 8.94
CA PHE A 354 12.09 -7.69 7.61
C PHE A 354 12.59 -8.65 6.54
N TYR A 355 11.89 -8.67 5.42
CA TYR A 355 12.22 -9.45 4.23
C TYR A 355 12.28 -8.54 3.02
N GLY A 356 13.27 -8.76 2.16
CA GLY A 356 13.47 -7.97 0.94
C GLY A 356 14.27 -8.72 -0.09
N THR A 357 14.36 -8.13 -1.29
CA THR A 357 15.13 -8.67 -2.41
C THR A 357 16.17 -7.68 -2.88
N THR A 358 17.24 -8.19 -3.46
CA THR A 358 18.18 -7.40 -4.25
C THR A 358 18.08 -7.81 -5.70
N ARG A 359 18.12 -6.86 -6.61
CA ARG A 359 18.01 -7.10 -8.04
C ARG A 359 19.18 -7.90 -8.59
N ASN A 360 20.38 -7.62 -8.10
CA ASN A 360 21.65 -8.20 -8.57
C ASN A 360 22.44 -8.75 -7.38
N GLY A 361 23.61 -9.32 -7.67
CA GLY A 361 24.48 -9.91 -6.67
C GLY A 361 24.08 -11.31 -6.28
N GLY A 362 24.65 -11.80 -5.19
CA GLY A 362 24.50 -13.14 -4.68
C GLY A 362 25.73 -14.02 -4.90
N SER A 363 25.86 -15.07 -4.10
CA SER A 363 26.94 -16.05 -4.19
C SER A 363 26.77 -16.95 -5.43
N GLY A 364 27.86 -17.32 -6.10
CA GLY A 364 27.83 -18.25 -7.24
C GLY A 364 28.04 -17.63 -8.61
N GLY A 365 28.11 -16.30 -8.73
CA GLY A 365 28.49 -15.60 -9.98
C GLY A 365 27.36 -15.39 -11.00
N ALA A 366 26.14 -15.82 -10.72
CA ALA A 366 24.98 -15.63 -11.62
C ALA A 366 24.52 -14.18 -11.68
N ASN A 367 24.68 -13.39 -10.59
CA ASN A 367 24.26 -11.99 -10.48
C ASN A 367 22.73 -11.79 -10.68
N ASP A 368 21.94 -12.79 -10.33
CA ASP A 368 20.50 -12.86 -10.57
C ASP A 368 19.66 -12.31 -9.39
N GLY A 369 20.36 -11.79 -8.35
CA GLY A 369 19.75 -11.20 -7.16
C GLY A 369 19.62 -12.17 -5.98
N THR A 370 19.20 -11.62 -4.84
CA THR A 370 19.03 -12.37 -3.59
C THR A 370 17.69 -12.10 -2.93
N LEU A 371 17.27 -13.03 -2.08
CA LEU A 371 16.27 -12.83 -1.04
C LEU A 371 17.02 -12.76 0.30
N PHE A 372 16.73 -11.77 1.10
CA PHE A 372 17.33 -11.59 2.42
C PHE A 372 16.30 -11.38 3.53
N SER A 373 16.71 -11.67 4.76
CA SER A 373 16.02 -11.24 5.97
C SER A 373 16.90 -10.30 6.78
N LEU A 374 16.28 -9.35 7.50
CA LEU A 374 16.93 -8.43 8.41
C LEU A 374 16.19 -8.42 9.74
N SER A 375 16.82 -8.93 10.79
CA SER A 375 16.31 -8.84 12.15
C SER A 375 16.88 -7.58 12.82
N VAL A 376 16.00 -6.81 13.45
CA VAL A 376 16.35 -5.64 14.28
C VAL A 376 15.81 -5.79 15.70
N GLY A 377 15.40 -7.02 16.07
CA GLY A 377 14.91 -7.35 17.42
C GLY A 377 13.46 -6.99 17.68
N LEU A 378 12.65 -6.76 16.63
CA LEU A 378 11.19 -6.59 16.77
C LEU A 378 10.52 -7.94 17.01
N GLY A 379 9.48 -7.93 17.85
CA GLY A 379 8.72 -9.13 18.18
C GLY A 379 7.58 -9.41 17.20
N PRO A 380 6.92 -10.59 17.34
CA PRO A 380 5.80 -10.98 16.50
C PRO A 380 4.58 -10.09 16.73
N PHE A 381 3.75 -9.97 15.69
CA PHE A 381 2.54 -9.15 15.68
C PHE A 381 1.46 -9.78 14.79
N VAL A 382 0.28 -9.16 14.74
CA VAL A 382 -0.77 -9.54 13.79
C VAL A 382 -0.96 -8.46 12.73
N SER A 383 -1.27 -8.89 11.51
CA SER A 383 -1.56 -8.03 10.37
C SER A 383 -2.96 -8.34 9.84
N LEU A 384 -3.77 -7.32 9.66
CA LEU A 384 -5.10 -7.47 9.08
C LEU A 384 -5.03 -7.40 7.54
N GLN A 385 -5.90 -8.15 6.87
CA GLN A 385 -6.06 -8.00 5.42
C GLN A 385 -6.72 -6.68 5.06
N ARG A 386 -7.53 -6.12 5.97
CA ARG A 386 -8.10 -4.76 5.87
C ARG A 386 -7.85 -4.02 7.17
N TYR A 387 -7.58 -2.73 7.07
CA TYR A 387 -7.42 -1.84 8.23
C TYR A 387 -8.58 -0.87 8.41
N LEU A 388 -9.65 -1.05 7.62
CA LEU A 388 -10.84 -0.21 7.61
C LEU A 388 -12.06 -1.08 7.30
N GLY A 389 -13.13 -0.94 8.08
CA GLY A 389 -14.35 -1.70 7.86
C GLY A 389 -15.52 -1.25 8.73
N LYS A 390 -16.69 -1.81 8.42
CA LYS A 390 -17.96 -1.59 9.14
C LYS A 390 -18.22 -2.76 10.09
N VAL A 391 -19.04 -2.54 11.10
CA VAL A 391 -19.57 -3.62 11.94
C VAL A 391 -20.17 -4.74 11.07
N ASN A 392 -19.94 -5.99 11.48
CA ASN A 392 -20.27 -7.24 10.80
C ASN A 392 -19.48 -7.54 9.51
N GLN A 393 -18.57 -6.67 9.10
CA GLN A 393 -17.71 -6.95 7.94
C GLN A 393 -16.69 -8.03 8.30
N PRO A 394 -16.55 -9.09 7.47
CA PRO A 394 -15.53 -10.11 7.71
C PRO A 394 -14.13 -9.59 7.39
N ASP A 395 -13.14 -10.08 8.13
CA ASP A 395 -11.74 -9.78 7.91
C ASP A 395 -10.87 -11.02 8.18
N GLY A 396 -9.68 -11.03 7.58
CA GLY A 396 -8.63 -12.01 7.81
C GLY A 396 -7.50 -11.41 8.61
N VAL A 397 -6.95 -12.20 9.51
CA VAL A 397 -5.82 -11.83 10.36
C VAL A 397 -4.68 -12.79 10.12
N LEU A 398 -3.53 -12.25 9.74
CA LEU A 398 -2.26 -12.95 9.61
C LEU A 398 -1.48 -12.81 10.92
N GLY A 399 -0.77 -13.85 11.31
CA GLY A 399 0.05 -13.86 12.52
C GLY A 399 0.80 -15.17 12.67
N GLN A 400 1.12 -15.53 13.92
CA GLN A 400 1.79 -16.78 14.24
C GLN A 400 1.28 -17.32 15.57
N GLY A 401 1.34 -18.65 15.74
CA GLY A 401 0.97 -19.33 16.99
C GLY A 401 -0.53 -19.25 17.29
N PHE A 402 -1.39 -19.21 16.27
CA PHE A 402 -2.83 -19.08 16.45
C PHE A 402 -3.51 -20.36 16.95
N THR A 403 -2.85 -21.50 16.84
CA THR A 403 -3.36 -22.75 17.43
C THR A 403 -3.51 -22.59 18.93
N GLY A 404 -4.74 -22.73 19.46
CA GLY A 404 -5.03 -22.51 20.87
C GLY A 404 -5.31 -21.05 21.25
N THR A 405 -5.57 -20.16 20.27
CA THR A 405 -6.05 -18.79 20.53
C THR A 405 -7.25 -18.81 21.48
N SER A 406 -7.23 -17.96 22.51
CA SER A 406 -8.28 -17.85 23.52
C SER A 406 -9.14 -16.58 23.41
N GLY A 407 -8.72 -15.59 22.58
CA GLY A 407 -9.49 -14.37 22.37
C GLY A 407 -8.97 -13.51 21.24
N VAL A 408 -9.92 -12.80 20.58
CA VAL A 408 -9.65 -11.76 19.57
C VAL A 408 -10.46 -10.52 19.96
N PHE A 409 -9.83 -9.34 19.95
CA PHE A 409 -10.45 -8.10 20.41
C PHE A 409 -10.14 -6.95 19.45
N PHE A 410 -11.18 -6.20 19.06
CA PHE A 410 -11.05 -4.92 18.36
C PHE A 410 -11.09 -3.79 19.39
N ASN A 411 -9.95 -3.17 19.66
CA ASN A 411 -9.80 -2.14 20.70
C ASN A 411 -10.50 -2.50 22.03
N GLY A 412 -10.27 -3.74 22.49
CA GLY A 412 -10.88 -4.26 23.72
C GLY A 412 -12.27 -4.90 23.56
N THR A 413 -12.98 -4.67 22.45
CA THR A 413 -14.27 -5.30 22.18
C THR A 413 -14.08 -6.72 21.66
N PRO A 414 -14.63 -7.76 22.35
CA PRO A 414 -14.43 -9.15 21.95
C PRO A 414 -15.12 -9.46 20.62
N ALA A 415 -14.43 -10.22 19.77
CA ALA A 415 -14.91 -10.62 18.45
C ALA A 415 -15.02 -12.15 18.33
N ASN A 416 -16.00 -12.62 17.56
CA ASN A 416 -16.05 -14.00 17.11
C ASN A 416 -14.97 -14.26 16.08
N TYR A 417 -14.30 -15.40 16.19
CA TYR A 417 -13.20 -15.76 15.30
C TYR A 417 -13.20 -17.26 14.99
N THR A 418 -12.49 -17.63 13.92
CA THR A 418 -12.20 -19.02 13.58
C THR A 418 -10.72 -19.13 13.24
N VAL A 419 -9.98 -19.97 13.96
CA VAL A 419 -8.60 -20.31 13.62
C VAL A 419 -8.63 -21.27 12.44
N VAL A 420 -8.06 -20.84 11.32
CA VAL A 420 -7.98 -21.62 10.07
C VAL A 420 -6.67 -22.41 10.02
N SER A 421 -5.58 -21.78 10.46
CA SER A 421 -4.24 -22.38 10.59
C SER A 421 -3.47 -21.67 11.71
N ASP A 422 -2.26 -22.13 11.98
CA ASP A 422 -1.37 -21.49 12.95
C ASP A 422 -0.95 -20.06 12.56
N THR A 423 -1.12 -19.70 11.28
CA THR A 423 -0.72 -18.40 10.71
C THR A 423 -1.88 -17.55 10.23
N TYR A 424 -3.12 -18.06 10.29
CA TYR A 424 -4.29 -17.38 9.77
C TYR A 424 -5.56 -17.66 10.58
N LEU A 425 -6.27 -16.62 10.92
CA LEU A 425 -7.63 -16.69 11.47
C LEU A 425 -8.57 -15.72 10.76
N THR A 426 -9.85 -16.03 10.80
CA THR A 426 -10.91 -15.15 10.31
C THR A 426 -11.72 -14.61 11.46
N THR A 427 -12.20 -13.38 11.31
CA THR A 427 -13.03 -12.69 12.30
C THR A 427 -14.04 -11.78 11.61
N LYS A 428 -14.89 -11.12 12.40
CA LYS A 428 -15.80 -10.06 11.94
C LYS A 428 -15.72 -8.90 12.92
N VAL A 429 -15.81 -7.69 12.40
CA VAL A 429 -15.88 -6.48 13.22
C VAL A 429 -17.09 -6.57 14.17
N PRO A 430 -16.91 -6.65 15.49
CA PRO A 430 -18.03 -6.82 16.42
C PRO A 430 -18.85 -5.53 16.58
N ALA A 431 -20.08 -5.66 17.04
CA ALA A 431 -20.88 -4.51 17.46
C ALA A 431 -20.21 -3.85 18.68
N GLY A 432 -20.20 -2.52 18.74
CA GLY A 432 -19.51 -1.74 19.77
C GLY A 432 -18.00 -1.65 19.57
N ALA A 433 -17.47 -2.16 18.46
CA ALA A 433 -16.05 -1.98 18.12
C ALA A 433 -15.74 -0.50 17.88
N GLU A 434 -14.63 -0.06 18.44
CA GLU A 434 -14.04 1.26 18.24
C GLU A 434 -12.76 1.15 17.41
N THR A 435 -12.40 2.27 16.76
CA THR A 435 -11.12 2.39 16.07
C THR A 435 -9.98 2.23 17.06
N GLY A 436 -9.07 1.30 16.80
CA GLY A 436 -7.93 1.00 17.66
C GLY A 436 -7.23 -0.30 17.26
N SER A 437 -6.33 -0.76 18.10
CA SER A 437 -5.56 -1.97 17.81
C SER A 437 -6.42 -3.23 17.88
N LEU A 438 -6.17 -4.17 16.98
CA LEU A 438 -6.63 -5.55 17.14
C LEU A 438 -5.62 -6.31 18.00
N THR A 439 -6.11 -7.08 18.96
CA THR A 439 -5.30 -7.97 19.79
C THR A 439 -5.78 -9.41 19.68
N VAL A 440 -4.83 -10.35 19.67
CA VAL A 440 -5.08 -11.79 19.66
C VAL A 440 -4.33 -12.42 20.84
N ILE A 441 -5.04 -13.16 21.70
CA ILE A 441 -4.45 -13.86 22.83
C ILE A 441 -4.14 -15.29 22.40
N THR A 442 -2.86 -15.60 22.25
CA THR A 442 -2.35 -16.92 21.86
C THR A 442 -1.68 -17.61 23.06
N PRO A 443 -1.38 -18.90 22.98
CA PRO A 443 -0.58 -19.59 24.02
C PRO A 443 0.82 -18.97 24.22
N GLY A 444 1.39 -18.35 23.19
CA GLY A 444 2.69 -17.66 23.22
C GLY A 444 2.64 -16.23 23.78
N GLY A 445 1.44 -15.70 24.05
CA GLY A 445 1.23 -14.35 24.56
C GLY A 445 0.25 -13.53 23.72
N THR A 446 0.14 -12.26 24.03
CA THR A 446 -0.73 -11.32 23.30
C THR A 446 0.00 -10.72 22.12
N LEU A 447 -0.56 -10.90 20.92
CA LEU A 447 -0.13 -10.26 19.69
C LEU A 447 -1.01 -9.03 19.41
N THR A 448 -0.39 -7.94 19.00
CA THR A 448 -1.09 -6.68 18.67
C THR A 448 -0.89 -6.34 17.20
N SER A 449 -1.89 -5.73 16.58
CA SER A 449 -1.78 -5.33 15.17
C SER A 449 -0.76 -4.20 14.98
N ASN A 450 -0.03 -4.27 13.87
CA ASN A 450 0.96 -3.24 13.47
C ASN A 450 0.32 -1.89 13.10
N ARG A 451 -0.99 -1.88 12.84
CA ARG A 451 -1.79 -0.67 12.55
C ARG A 451 -3.13 -0.77 13.26
N PRO A 452 -3.73 0.36 13.67
CA PRO A 452 -5.08 0.36 14.19
C PRO A 452 -6.09 -0.05 13.10
N PHE A 453 -7.06 -0.88 13.47
CA PHE A 453 -8.25 -1.10 12.67
C PHE A 453 -9.19 0.11 12.80
N ARG A 454 -9.65 0.65 11.70
CA ARG A 454 -10.54 1.82 11.66
C ARG A 454 -11.98 1.37 11.46
N VAL A 455 -12.83 1.62 12.45
CA VAL A 455 -14.25 1.27 12.38
C VAL A 455 -15.00 2.43 11.76
N THR A 456 -15.51 2.23 10.54
CA THR A 456 -16.27 3.27 9.82
C THR A 456 -17.64 3.45 10.46
N PRO A 457 -18.02 4.67 10.90
CA PRO A 457 -19.33 4.93 11.46
C PRO A 457 -20.43 4.78 10.40
N GLN A 458 -21.64 4.46 10.83
CA GLN A 458 -22.79 4.36 9.95
C GLN A 458 -23.94 5.20 10.50
N VAL A 459 -24.47 6.13 9.70
CA VAL A 459 -25.71 6.85 9.99
C VAL A 459 -26.87 6.09 9.36
N LEU A 460 -27.71 5.50 10.20
CA LEU A 460 -28.85 4.68 9.76
C LEU A 460 -30.12 5.51 9.60
N SER A 461 -30.38 6.43 10.53
CA SER A 461 -31.55 7.30 10.51
C SER A 461 -31.35 8.56 11.35
N PHE A 462 -32.22 9.52 11.22
CA PHE A 462 -32.29 10.70 12.10
C PHE A 462 -33.71 11.19 12.24
N SER A 463 -34.01 11.84 13.37
CA SER A 463 -35.33 12.41 13.69
C SER A 463 -35.18 13.71 14.49
N PRO A 464 -35.93 14.78 14.13
CA PRO A 464 -36.88 14.89 13.02
C PRO A 464 -36.16 14.90 11.65
N PRO A 465 -36.88 14.65 10.52
CA PRO A 465 -36.29 14.66 9.17
C PRO A 465 -36.11 16.09 8.61
N SER A 466 -36.64 17.10 9.30
CA SER A 466 -36.52 18.50 8.91
C SER A 466 -36.62 19.42 10.13
N GLY A 467 -36.10 20.65 10.00
CA GLY A 467 -36.16 21.65 11.06
C GLY A 467 -35.40 22.92 10.72
N ALA A 468 -35.69 24.00 11.45
CA ALA A 468 -34.97 25.26 11.36
C ALA A 468 -33.61 25.18 12.10
N VAL A 469 -32.78 26.21 11.93
CA VAL A 469 -31.56 26.41 12.74
C VAL A 469 -31.92 26.37 14.22
N GLY A 470 -31.16 25.60 15.02
CA GLY A 470 -31.42 25.38 16.44
C GLY A 470 -32.26 24.12 16.76
N THR A 471 -32.84 23.46 15.77
CA THR A 471 -33.53 22.17 15.97
C THR A 471 -32.55 21.10 16.44
N VAL A 472 -32.90 20.38 17.50
CA VAL A 472 -32.16 19.22 17.99
C VAL A 472 -32.58 17.99 17.19
N VAL A 473 -31.62 17.33 16.59
CA VAL A 473 -31.79 16.13 15.76
C VAL A 473 -31.12 14.95 16.46
N THR A 474 -31.88 13.88 16.70
CA THR A 474 -31.36 12.61 17.18
C THR A 474 -30.92 11.77 15.98
N ILE A 475 -29.66 11.42 15.92
CA ILE A 475 -29.04 10.60 14.87
C ILE A 475 -28.83 9.21 15.44
N THR A 476 -29.37 8.20 14.75
CA THR A 476 -29.20 6.79 15.10
C THR A 476 -28.25 6.14 14.11
N GLY A 477 -27.30 5.34 14.61
CA GLY A 477 -26.28 4.73 13.78
C GLY A 477 -25.55 3.57 14.44
N VAL A 478 -24.32 3.34 14.04
CA VAL A 478 -23.41 2.29 14.57
C VAL A 478 -22.01 2.87 14.61
N SER A 479 -21.24 2.51 15.66
CA SER A 479 -19.87 2.98 15.90
C SER A 479 -19.77 4.50 16.02
N LEU A 480 -20.63 5.09 16.83
CA LEU A 480 -20.72 6.53 17.03
C LEU A 480 -20.00 7.03 18.28
N THR A 481 -19.51 6.15 19.17
CA THR A 481 -18.88 6.51 20.44
C THR A 481 -17.70 7.46 20.27
N GLN A 482 -16.91 7.27 19.20
CA GLN A 482 -15.72 8.07 18.91
C GLN A 482 -16.02 9.27 18.00
N ALA A 483 -17.27 9.79 17.94
CA ALA A 483 -17.59 10.92 17.08
C ALA A 483 -16.73 12.16 17.41
N LEU A 484 -16.09 12.70 16.38
CA LEU A 484 -15.26 13.91 16.39
C LEU A 484 -16.00 15.12 15.83
N GLY A 485 -16.98 14.88 14.96
CA GLY A 485 -17.77 15.92 14.30
C GLY A 485 -19.10 15.40 13.78
N VAL A 486 -20.09 16.31 13.71
CA VAL A 486 -21.36 16.11 13.04
C VAL A 486 -21.59 17.27 12.09
N GLY A 487 -22.00 16.99 10.85
CA GLY A 487 -22.27 18.01 9.84
C GLY A 487 -23.62 17.82 9.15
N PHE A 488 -24.22 18.93 8.71
CA PHE A 488 -25.46 18.97 7.94
C PHE A 488 -25.20 19.54 6.53
N GLY A 489 -25.81 18.92 5.51
CA GLY A 489 -25.68 19.33 4.11
C GLY A 489 -24.24 19.21 3.61
N ASP A 490 -23.64 20.34 3.21
CA ASP A 490 -22.23 20.40 2.74
C ASP A 490 -21.23 20.27 3.92
N TYR A 491 -21.58 19.48 4.93
CA TYR A 491 -20.80 19.27 6.16
C TYR A 491 -20.62 20.54 7.01
N VAL A 492 -21.67 21.39 7.11
CA VAL A 492 -21.63 22.52 8.03
C VAL A 492 -21.60 21.99 9.47
N PRO A 493 -20.53 22.27 10.27
CA PRO A 493 -20.31 21.63 11.55
C PRO A 493 -21.34 22.03 12.60
N ALA A 494 -21.86 21.04 13.33
CA ALA A 494 -22.88 21.17 14.35
C ALA A 494 -22.34 20.96 15.75
N LYS A 495 -22.95 21.58 16.77
CA LYS A 495 -22.79 21.16 18.16
C LYS A 495 -23.47 19.83 18.35
N PHE A 496 -22.84 18.89 19.02
CA PHE A 496 -23.37 17.55 19.23
C PHE A 496 -23.01 16.98 20.61
N THR A 497 -23.71 15.92 20.98
CA THR A 497 -23.46 15.10 22.17
C THR A 497 -23.54 13.63 21.78
N VAL A 498 -22.53 12.85 22.13
CA VAL A 498 -22.55 11.39 21.98
C VAL A 498 -23.34 10.80 23.15
N ASN A 499 -24.45 10.15 22.86
CA ASN A 499 -25.33 9.53 23.86
C ASN A 499 -24.94 8.05 24.10
N SER A 500 -24.56 7.35 23.01
CA SER A 500 -24.12 5.95 23.03
C SER A 500 -23.42 5.60 21.71
N ASP A 501 -22.95 4.35 21.58
CA ASP A 501 -22.42 3.83 20.31
C ASP A 501 -23.42 3.86 19.15
N THR A 502 -24.71 3.93 19.47
CA THR A 502 -25.78 3.92 18.47
C THR A 502 -26.56 5.23 18.36
N GLN A 503 -26.23 6.24 19.16
CA GLN A 503 -27.01 7.50 19.17
C GLN A 503 -26.13 8.72 19.45
N VAL A 504 -26.32 9.74 18.62
CA VAL A 504 -25.76 11.10 18.77
C VAL A 504 -26.89 12.11 18.63
N THR A 505 -26.92 13.14 19.47
CA THR A 505 -27.80 14.31 19.30
C THR A 505 -26.99 15.48 18.76
N ALA A 506 -27.52 16.19 17.75
CA ALA A 506 -26.87 17.36 17.17
C ALA A 506 -27.84 18.48 16.93
N THR A 507 -27.37 19.73 17.03
CA THR A 507 -28.20 20.92 16.81
C THR A 507 -27.92 21.47 15.41
N VAL A 508 -28.99 21.70 14.62
CA VAL A 508 -28.87 22.27 13.26
C VAL A 508 -28.15 23.62 13.32
N PRO A 509 -26.97 23.74 12.69
CA PRO A 509 -26.13 24.94 12.82
C PRO A 509 -26.61 26.06 11.89
N LYS A 510 -26.20 27.29 12.20
CA LYS A 510 -26.36 28.42 11.28
C LYS A 510 -25.60 28.17 9.99
N GLY A 511 -26.24 28.37 8.85
CA GLY A 511 -25.62 28.10 7.54
C GLY A 511 -25.81 26.68 7.04
N ALA A 512 -26.47 25.80 7.82
CA ALA A 512 -26.83 24.47 7.35
C ALA A 512 -27.66 24.55 6.06
N LYS A 513 -27.40 23.61 5.15
CA LYS A 513 -28.17 23.44 3.91
C LYS A 513 -28.93 22.12 3.94
N THR A 514 -30.00 22.04 3.20
CA THR A 514 -30.67 20.75 2.94
C THR A 514 -29.71 19.78 2.27
N GLY A 515 -29.48 18.62 2.92
CA GLY A 515 -28.50 17.64 2.46
C GLY A 515 -28.34 16.48 3.44
N PRO A 516 -27.40 15.58 3.20
CA PRO A 516 -27.17 14.46 4.10
C PRO A 516 -26.63 14.93 5.47
N VAL A 517 -26.80 14.09 6.48
CA VAL A 517 -26.16 14.22 7.79
C VAL A 517 -24.93 13.34 7.84
N GLY A 518 -23.78 13.91 8.23
CA GLY A 518 -22.53 13.20 8.34
C GLY A 518 -22.04 13.13 9.79
N ILE A 519 -21.42 12.02 10.17
CA ILE A 519 -20.69 11.85 11.44
C ILE A 519 -19.25 11.45 11.11
N GLU A 520 -18.30 12.19 11.65
CA GLU A 520 -16.88 11.91 11.55
C GLU A 520 -16.38 11.22 12.81
N THR A 521 -15.58 10.16 12.63
CA THR A 521 -14.86 9.44 13.70
C THR A 521 -13.40 9.20 13.26
N PRO A 522 -12.51 8.70 14.12
CA PRO A 522 -11.18 8.24 13.69
C PRO A 522 -11.22 7.17 12.57
N GLY A 523 -12.34 6.47 12.42
CA GLY A 523 -12.58 5.46 11.39
C GLY A 523 -13.08 6.03 10.05
N GLY A 524 -13.27 7.33 9.93
CA GLY A 524 -13.77 8.00 8.74
C GLY A 524 -15.14 8.66 8.93
N ILE A 525 -15.82 8.96 7.83
CA ILE A 525 -17.10 9.67 7.82
C ILE A 525 -18.22 8.71 7.42
N GLY A 526 -19.26 8.60 8.28
CA GLY A 526 -20.53 7.97 7.96
C GLY A 526 -21.52 9.02 7.48
N ILE A 527 -22.16 8.80 6.32
CA ILE A 527 -23.10 9.73 5.71
C ILE A 527 -24.48 9.07 5.60
N SER A 528 -25.54 9.80 5.96
CA SER A 528 -26.93 9.32 5.82
C SER A 528 -27.31 9.14 4.35
N THR A 529 -28.12 8.13 4.06
CA THR A 529 -28.68 7.91 2.72
C THR A 529 -29.82 8.87 2.40
N THR A 530 -30.49 9.40 3.43
CA THR A 530 -31.56 10.38 3.33
C THR A 530 -31.05 11.80 3.60
N LYS A 531 -31.72 12.80 3.07
CA LYS A 531 -31.39 14.22 3.27
C LYS A 531 -32.20 14.80 4.43
N PHE A 532 -31.57 15.57 5.31
CA PHE A 532 -32.22 16.44 6.25
C PHE A 532 -32.66 17.72 5.54
N THR A 533 -33.91 18.11 5.71
CA THR A 533 -34.45 19.35 5.11
C THR A 533 -34.32 20.51 6.08
N VAL A 534 -33.50 21.50 5.75
CA VAL A 534 -33.39 22.73 6.54
C VAL A 534 -34.54 23.65 6.19
N MET A 535 -35.33 24.03 7.21
CA MET A 535 -36.43 24.95 7.08
C MET A 535 -35.94 26.40 7.30
N PRO A 536 -36.65 27.39 6.71
CA PRO A 536 -36.35 28.80 6.91
C PRO A 536 -36.38 29.24 8.39
#